data_c11d60937e691e189ac073c4e496d811
#
_entry.id   c11d60937e691e189ac073c4e496d811
#
_cell.length_a   1.000
_cell.length_b   1.000
_cell.length_c   1.000
_cell.angle_alpha   90.00
_cell.angle_beta   90.00
_cell.angle_gamma   90.00
#
_symmetry.space_group_name_H-M   'P 1'
#
loop_
_entity.id
_entity.type
_entity.pdbx_description
1 polymer ?
#
loop_
_entity_poly.entity_id
_entity_poly.type
_entity_poly.pdbx_seq_one_letter_code
_entity_poly.pdbx_strand_id
1 'polypeptide(L)'
;DTDRARGLGDVYKRQDVHGGPAVIETFGEKPFSPVSKPESWAFTEAQQKLQLELDNESGQITNRYIKGEERSFTIIAYPIPEIGEDFPEIFREIVKINTLDYKKYQKIQQTIIDTLDTCEWVEIKGKGENETDLLIHLHTLTDAKTQTNFENCVADVNIPLGEVFTSPVLAGTGGMLHVSKVYLNGLQFCDLKLVFDCGQVIDYSCSNFETEEENRKYIEDNILFHHPKLAMGEFAIGTNTTAYVAAQKYNIADKLPILIAEKMGPHFAVGDTCYSWSEDTP
;
A
#
# COMPACT_ATOMS: atom_id res chain seq x y z
N ASP A 1 9.98 -0.79 10.16
CA ASP A 1 10.69 -1.75 11.00
C ASP A 1 12.20 -1.70 10.81
N THR A 2 12.77 -0.58 11.23
CA THR A 2 14.22 -0.30 11.16
C THR A 2 15.06 -1.38 11.86
N ASP A 3 14.50 -2.06 12.85
CA ASP A 3 15.17 -3.17 13.53
C ASP A 3 15.35 -4.42 12.65
N ARG A 4 14.62 -4.52 11.55
CA ARG A 4 14.75 -5.64 10.60
C ARG A 4 15.86 -5.44 9.58
N ALA A 5 16.21 -4.19 9.32
CA ALA A 5 17.35 -3.83 8.46
C ALA A 5 18.70 -3.88 9.20
N ARG A 6 18.70 -4.11 10.50
CA ARG A 6 19.93 -4.32 11.26
C ARG A 6 20.59 -5.60 10.79
N GLY A 7 21.75 -5.48 10.25
CA GLY A 7 22.63 -6.46 9.65
C GLY A 7 22.24 -7.94 9.76
N LEU A 8 22.49 -8.67 8.74
CA LEU A 8 22.18 -10.12 8.61
C LEU A 8 22.41 -10.94 9.90
N GLY A 9 23.41 -10.59 10.70
CA GLY A 9 23.72 -11.30 11.94
C GLY A 9 22.66 -11.18 13.04
N ASP A 10 21.99 -10.04 13.16
CA ASP A 10 20.93 -9.84 14.16
C ASP A 10 19.61 -10.47 13.70
N VAL A 11 19.34 -10.45 12.41
CA VAL A 11 18.18 -11.12 11.82
C VAL A 11 18.30 -12.64 12.03
N TYR A 12 19.43 -13.23 11.77
CA TYR A 12 19.65 -14.67 11.99
C TYR A 12 19.52 -15.07 13.47
N LYS A 13 20.06 -14.29 14.39
CA LYS A 13 19.91 -14.57 15.83
C LYS A 13 18.45 -14.49 16.28
N ARG A 14 17.67 -13.57 15.74
CA ARG A 14 16.25 -13.46 16.05
C ARG A 14 15.45 -14.60 15.44
N GLN A 15 15.76 -15.01 14.23
CA GLN A 15 15.14 -16.16 13.57
C GLN A 15 15.39 -17.48 14.31
N ASP A 16 16.55 -17.64 14.90
CA ASP A 16 16.87 -18.84 15.69
C ASP A 16 16.05 -18.98 16.96
N VAL A 17 15.59 -17.85 17.54
CA VAL A 17 14.89 -17.82 18.83
C VAL A 17 13.43 -17.40 18.68
N HIS A 18 13.12 -16.49 17.76
CA HIS A 18 11.83 -15.84 17.60
C HIS A 18 11.42 -15.73 16.12
N GLY A 19 11.75 -16.69 15.29
CA GLY A 19 11.48 -16.68 13.86
C GLY A 19 10.05 -16.28 13.52
N GLY A 20 9.90 -15.46 12.47
CA GLY A 20 8.63 -15.06 11.93
C GLY A 20 8.29 -15.79 10.64
N PRO A 21 7.08 -15.63 10.09
CA PRO A 21 6.67 -16.27 8.87
C PRO A 21 7.41 -15.69 7.66
N ALA A 22 7.71 -16.55 6.68
CA ALA A 22 7.97 -16.15 5.31
C ALA A 22 6.69 -16.45 4.51
N VAL A 23 6.11 -15.42 3.92
CA VAL A 23 4.89 -15.52 3.13
C VAL A 23 5.26 -15.46 1.66
N ILE A 24 4.82 -16.45 0.89
CA ILE A 24 4.88 -16.42 -0.58
C ILE A 24 3.46 -16.25 -1.08
N GLU A 25 3.15 -15.07 -1.58
CA GLU A 25 1.90 -14.81 -2.26
C GLU A 25 1.95 -15.32 -3.69
N THR A 26 0.83 -15.77 -4.20
CA THR A 26 0.69 -16.14 -5.60
C THR A 26 -0.31 -15.23 -6.28
N PHE A 27 -0.07 -14.92 -7.56
CA PHE A 27 -0.93 -14.04 -8.33
C PHE A 27 -1.01 -14.43 -9.80
N GLY A 28 -1.99 -13.89 -10.50
CA GLY A 28 -2.17 -14.11 -11.94
C GLY A 28 -3.51 -14.73 -12.28
N GLU A 29 -4.35 -15.02 -11.29
CA GLU A 29 -5.72 -15.39 -11.54
C GLU A 29 -6.45 -14.30 -12.33
N LYS A 30 -7.47 -14.69 -13.06
CA LYS A 30 -8.32 -13.74 -13.76
C LYS A 30 -9.00 -12.82 -12.72
N PRO A 31 -8.84 -11.50 -12.86
CA PRO A 31 -9.45 -10.57 -11.92
C PRO A 31 -10.96 -10.78 -11.82
N PHE A 32 -11.44 -10.77 -10.59
CA PHE A 32 -12.84 -10.92 -10.27
C PHE A 32 -13.54 -9.56 -10.28
N SER A 33 -14.64 -9.46 -11.02
CA SER A 33 -15.52 -8.29 -10.97
C SER A 33 -16.73 -8.62 -10.11
N PRO A 34 -16.96 -7.93 -9.00
CA PRO A 34 -18.09 -8.25 -8.12
C PRO A 34 -19.41 -7.98 -8.85
N VAL A 35 -20.35 -8.89 -8.63
CA VAL A 35 -21.74 -8.72 -9.05
C VAL A 35 -22.59 -8.75 -7.79
N SER A 36 -23.35 -7.68 -7.55
CA SER A 36 -24.31 -7.65 -6.45
C SER A 36 -25.36 -8.70 -6.68
N LYS A 37 -25.57 -9.58 -5.70
CA LYS A 37 -26.59 -10.63 -5.72
C LYS A 37 -27.42 -10.54 -4.45
N PRO A 38 -28.76 -10.72 -4.56
CA PRO A 38 -29.64 -10.72 -3.39
C PRO A 38 -29.25 -11.76 -2.33
N GLU A 39 -28.63 -12.85 -2.77
CA GLU A 39 -28.17 -13.95 -1.91
C GLU A 39 -26.82 -13.67 -1.24
N SER A 40 -26.17 -12.58 -1.60
CA SER A 40 -24.88 -12.21 -1.03
C SER A 40 -25.03 -11.94 0.46
N TRP A 41 -24.27 -12.69 1.25
CA TRP A 41 -24.26 -12.51 2.69
C TRP A 41 -23.31 -11.37 3.07
N ALA A 42 -23.81 -10.44 3.86
CA ALA A 42 -23.03 -9.34 4.40
C ALA A 42 -23.23 -9.22 5.91
N PHE A 43 -22.22 -8.80 6.62
CA PHE A 43 -22.36 -8.46 8.04
C PHE A 43 -23.33 -7.28 8.20
N THR A 44 -24.16 -7.34 9.22
CA THR A 44 -24.85 -6.16 9.72
C THR A 44 -23.82 -5.24 10.41
N GLU A 45 -24.15 -3.95 10.57
CA GLU A 45 -23.31 -2.99 11.28
C GLU A 45 -22.86 -3.50 12.66
N ALA A 46 -23.78 -4.12 13.40
CA ALA A 46 -23.47 -4.71 14.71
C ALA A 46 -22.47 -5.88 14.61
N GLN A 47 -22.60 -6.74 13.61
CA GLN A 47 -21.67 -7.84 13.39
C GLN A 47 -20.31 -7.35 12.93
N GLN A 48 -20.27 -6.30 12.11
CA GLN A 48 -19.02 -5.70 11.65
C GLN A 48 -18.25 -5.07 12.82
N LYS A 49 -18.97 -4.39 13.74
CA LYS A 49 -18.38 -3.88 14.97
C LYS A 49 -17.80 -4.99 15.83
N LEU A 50 -18.53 -6.10 16.00
CA LEU A 50 -18.04 -7.27 16.74
C LEU A 50 -16.81 -7.92 16.07
N GLN A 51 -16.76 -7.93 14.73
CA GLN A 51 -15.59 -8.43 14.00
C GLN A 51 -14.37 -7.56 14.29
N LEU A 52 -14.51 -6.23 14.25
CA LEU A 52 -13.41 -5.30 14.59
C LEU A 52 -12.94 -5.48 16.04
N GLU A 53 -13.87 -5.65 16.99
CA GLU A 53 -13.53 -5.94 18.39
C GLU A 53 -12.75 -7.25 18.50
N LEU A 54 -13.20 -8.31 17.81
CA LEU A 54 -12.53 -9.60 17.77
C LEU A 54 -11.11 -9.50 17.18
N ASP A 55 -10.95 -8.78 16.07
CA ASP A 55 -9.67 -8.60 15.42
C ASP A 55 -8.69 -7.83 16.32
N ASN A 56 -9.16 -6.76 16.96
CA ASN A 56 -8.38 -6.00 17.94
C ASN A 56 -7.96 -6.84 19.13
N GLU A 57 -8.88 -7.59 19.75
CA GLU A 57 -8.55 -8.48 20.88
C GLU A 57 -7.58 -9.59 20.47
N SER A 58 -7.80 -10.18 19.29
CA SER A 58 -6.92 -11.22 18.74
C SER A 58 -5.51 -10.66 18.47
N GLY A 59 -5.42 -9.44 17.92
CA GLY A 59 -4.17 -8.72 17.74
C GLY A 59 -3.43 -8.45 19.05
N GLN A 60 -4.15 -7.96 20.07
CA GLN A 60 -3.56 -7.72 21.40
C GLN A 60 -3.06 -9.01 22.07
N ILE A 61 -3.82 -10.11 21.94
CA ILE A 61 -3.40 -11.42 22.46
C ILE A 61 -2.15 -11.87 21.71
N THR A 62 -2.15 -11.79 20.37
CA THR A 62 -1.00 -12.16 19.54
C THR A 62 0.23 -11.37 19.95
N ASN A 63 0.13 -10.05 20.06
CA ASN A 63 1.25 -9.17 20.42
C ASN A 63 1.78 -9.40 21.85
N ARG A 64 0.94 -9.92 22.76
CA ARG A 64 1.38 -10.31 24.10
C ARG A 64 2.33 -11.50 24.10
N TYR A 65 2.11 -12.46 23.17
CA TYR A 65 2.91 -13.70 23.08
C TYR A 65 3.97 -13.64 22.01
N ILE A 66 3.72 -12.87 20.96
CA ILE A 66 4.63 -12.71 19.80
C ILE A 66 4.91 -11.21 19.68
N LYS A 67 5.98 -10.77 20.34
CA LYS A 67 6.36 -9.36 20.31
C LYS A 67 6.91 -8.98 18.93
N GLY A 68 6.37 -7.89 18.36
CA GLY A 68 6.74 -7.42 17.05
C GLY A 68 8.24 -7.12 16.90
N GLU A 69 8.84 -6.55 17.95
CA GLU A 69 10.26 -6.22 17.99
C GLU A 69 11.20 -7.45 18.04
N GLU A 70 10.67 -8.62 18.42
CA GLU A 70 11.46 -9.86 18.55
C GLU A 70 11.33 -10.80 17.35
N ARG A 71 10.44 -10.50 16.39
CA ARG A 71 10.23 -11.34 15.21
C ARG A 71 10.57 -10.61 13.93
N SER A 72 10.97 -11.37 12.92
CA SER A 72 11.03 -10.91 11.54
C SER A 72 10.02 -11.68 10.69
N PHE A 73 9.57 -11.07 9.61
CA PHE A 73 8.83 -11.76 8.56
C PHE A 73 9.19 -11.15 7.19
N THR A 74 8.88 -11.88 6.14
CA THR A 74 9.09 -11.40 4.78
C THR A 74 7.91 -11.83 3.92
N ILE A 75 7.51 -10.97 3.01
CA ILE A 75 6.48 -11.25 2.02
C ILE A 75 7.09 -11.09 0.63
N ILE A 76 6.90 -12.09 -0.22
CA ILE A 76 7.33 -12.08 -1.62
C ILE A 76 6.24 -12.69 -2.48
N ALA A 77 6.07 -12.22 -3.71
CA ALA A 77 5.04 -12.71 -4.60
C ALA A 77 5.60 -13.32 -5.90
N TYR A 78 4.94 -14.37 -6.38
CA TYR A 78 5.27 -15.03 -7.64
C TYR A 78 4.01 -15.31 -8.47
N PRO A 79 4.09 -15.21 -9.81
CA PRO A 79 2.97 -15.54 -10.68
C PRO A 79 2.71 -17.03 -10.74
N ILE A 80 1.46 -17.39 -11.00
CA ILE A 80 1.03 -18.76 -11.34
C ILE A 80 0.75 -18.88 -12.84
N PRO A 81 0.69 -20.13 -13.39
CA PRO A 81 0.50 -20.33 -14.85
C PRO A 81 -0.76 -19.69 -15.41
N GLU A 82 -1.78 -19.49 -14.62
CA GLU A 82 -3.05 -18.84 -14.98
C GLU A 82 -2.89 -17.37 -15.40
N ILE A 83 -1.72 -16.77 -15.17
CA ILE A 83 -1.43 -15.39 -15.59
C ILE A 83 -1.46 -15.26 -17.12
N GLY A 84 -1.18 -16.33 -17.86
CA GLY A 84 -1.27 -16.39 -19.31
C GLY A 84 -0.16 -17.21 -19.98
N GLU A 85 -0.20 -17.24 -21.32
CA GLU A 85 0.72 -18.03 -22.12
C GLU A 85 2.20 -17.64 -21.94
N ASP A 86 2.46 -16.36 -21.62
CA ASP A 86 3.79 -15.83 -21.37
C ASP A 86 4.29 -16.09 -19.93
N PHE A 87 3.62 -17.00 -19.17
CA PHE A 87 3.99 -17.32 -17.78
C PHE A 87 5.50 -17.53 -17.56
N PRO A 88 6.22 -18.32 -18.37
CA PRO A 88 7.64 -18.55 -18.14
C PRO A 88 8.48 -17.26 -18.23
N GLU A 89 8.13 -16.36 -19.13
CA GLU A 89 8.77 -15.05 -19.31
C GLU A 89 8.43 -14.11 -18.17
N ILE A 90 7.15 -14.03 -17.82
CA ILE A 90 6.65 -13.22 -16.70
C ILE A 90 7.32 -13.67 -15.40
N PHE A 91 7.39 -14.97 -15.15
CA PHE A 91 8.05 -15.50 -13.97
C PHE A 91 9.52 -15.05 -13.88
N ARG A 92 10.26 -15.11 -14.99
CA ARG A 92 11.64 -14.62 -15.05
C ARG A 92 11.76 -13.12 -14.78
N GLU A 93 10.82 -12.31 -15.30
CA GLU A 93 10.81 -10.87 -15.02
C GLU A 93 10.50 -10.60 -13.53
N ILE A 94 9.55 -11.33 -12.94
CA ILE A 94 9.24 -11.19 -11.51
C ILE A 94 10.45 -11.60 -10.64
N VAL A 95 11.19 -12.64 -10.99
CA VAL A 95 12.45 -12.96 -10.29
C VAL A 95 13.45 -11.80 -10.37
N LYS A 96 13.58 -11.14 -11.52
CA LYS A 96 14.45 -9.95 -11.64
C LYS A 96 13.94 -8.80 -10.79
N ILE A 97 12.63 -8.54 -10.80
CA ILE A 97 11.98 -7.49 -10.00
C ILE A 97 12.24 -7.74 -8.51
N ASN A 98 12.14 -8.98 -8.06
CA ASN A 98 12.34 -9.36 -6.67
C ASN A 98 13.81 -9.38 -6.24
N THR A 99 14.77 -9.33 -7.18
CA THR A 99 16.21 -9.43 -6.92
C THR A 99 17.01 -8.22 -7.40
N LEU A 100 16.38 -7.05 -7.48
CA LEU A 100 17.04 -5.80 -7.85
C LEU A 100 18.14 -5.42 -6.85
N ASP A 101 19.15 -4.69 -7.33
CA ASP A 101 20.25 -4.17 -6.50
C ASP A 101 19.75 -3.12 -5.51
N TYR A 102 19.52 -3.54 -4.27
CA TYR A 102 18.99 -2.66 -3.22
C TYR A 102 19.93 -1.47 -2.92
N LYS A 103 21.25 -1.61 -3.03
CA LYS A 103 22.20 -0.51 -2.79
C LYS A 103 22.10 0.57 -3.85
N LYS A 104 21.80 0.18 -5.09
CA LYS A 104 21.56 1.14 -6.17
C LYS A 104 20.26 1.88 -5.94
N TYR A 105 19.18 1.15 -5.64
CA TYR A 105 17.87 1.77 -5.38
C TYR A 105 17.87 2.65 -4.14
N GLN A 106 18.52 2.23 -3.08
CA GLN A 106 18.68 3.06 -1.87
C GLN A 106 19.25 4.45 -2.20
N LYS A 107 20.25 4.51 -3.08
CA LYS A 107 20.84 5.81 -3.49
C LYS A 107 19.90 6.63 -4.35
N ILE A 108 19.17 5.99 -5.28
CA ILE A 108 18.19 6.66 -6.13
C ILE A 108 17.07 7.23 -5.26
N GLN A 109 16.52 6.43 -4.38
CA GLN A 109 15.45 6.81 -3.46
C GLN A 109 15.91 7.91 -2.50
N GLN A 110 17.13 7.82 -1.98
CA GLN A 110 17.68 8.88 -1.13
C GLN A 110 17.75 10.22 -1.86
N THR A 111 18.10 10.25 -3.14
CA THR A 111 18.09 11.49 -3.93
C THR A 111 16.69 12.09 -4.06
N ILE A 112 15.68 11.25 -4.15
CA ILE A 112 14.26 11.67 -4.15
C ILE A 112 13.89 12.23 -2.79
N ILE A 113 14.23 11.53 -1.70
CA ILE A 113 13.99 11.96 -0.33
C ILE A 113 14.66 13.29 -0.05
N ASP A 114 15.95 13.42 -0.36
CA ASP A 114 16.72 14.65 -0.15
C ASP A 114 16.06 15.85 -0.85
N THR A 115 15.38 15.63 -1.96
CA THR A 115 14.63 16.67 -2.66
C THR A 115 13.30 16.96 -1.98
N LEU A 116 12.53 15.93 -1.63
CA LEU A 116 11.21 16.05 -0.99
C LEU A 116 11.32 16.67 0.42
N ASP A 117 12.37 16.37 1.15
CA ASP A 117 12.64 16.93 2.48
C ASP A 117 12.88 18.46 2.48
N THR A 118 13.12 19.04 1.30
CA THR A 118 13.19 20.50 1.13
C THR A 118 11.82 21.13 0.83
N CYS A 119 10.79 20.32 0.63
CA CYS A 119 9.47 20.77 0.23
C CYS A 119 8.51 20.83 1.42
N GLU A 120 7.60 21.78 1.39
CA GLU A 120 6.46 21.86 2.31
C GLU A 120 5.24 21.13 1.76
N TRP A 121 5.16 21.02 0.43
CA TRP A 121 4.03 20.46 -0.31
C TRP A 121 4.48 19.60 -1.46
N VAL A 122 3.67 18.59 -1.76
CA VAL A 122 3.76 17.81 -2.99
C VAL A 122 2.42 17.89 -3.71
N GLU A 123 2.46 18.36 -4.96
CA GLU A 123 1.28 18.39 -5.83
C GLU A 123 1.29 17.17 -6.75
N ILE A 124 0.20 16.42 -6.77
CA ILE A 124 0.02 15.23 -7.62
C ILE A 124 -1.11 15.51 -8.60
N LYS A 125 -0.78 15.46 -9.89
CA LYS A 125 -1.76 15.64 -10.97
C LYS A 125 -1.85 14.40 -11.85
N GLY A 126 -3.07 14.03 -12.15
CA GLY A 126 -3.37 12.99 -13.11
C GLY A 126 -2.92 13.36 -14.53
N LYS A 127 -2.79 12.35 -15.37
CA LYS A 127 -2.42 12.50 -16.78
C LYS A 127 -3.47 11.84 -17.67
N GLY A 128 -3.78 12.48 -18.82
CA GLY A 128 -4.80 12.00 -19.76
C GLY A 128 -6.19 12.08 -19.13
N GLU A 129 -6.87 10.96 -19.03
CA GLU A 129 -8.22 10.86 -18.44
C GLU A 129 -8.23 10.73 -16.93
N ASN A 130 -7.06 10.64 -16.28
CA ASN A 130 -6.96 10.59 -14.84
C ASN A 130 -7.16 11.99 -14.26
N GLU A 131 -8.15 12.15 -13.39
CA GLU A 131 -8.57 13.43 -12.83
C GLU A 131 -7.94 13.74 -11.46
N THR A 132 -6.91 13.00 -11.04
CA THR A 132 -6.23 13.25 -9.76
C THR A 132 -5.71 14.68 -9.72
N ASP A 133 -6.05 15.39 -8.65
CA ASP A 133 -5.54 16.71 -8.29
C ASP A 133 -5.45 16.78 -6.76
N LEU A 134 -4.30 16.39 -6.22
CA LEU A 134 -4.03 16.29 -4.79
C LEU A 134 -2.90 17.21 -4.40
N LEU A 135 -3.05 17.84 -3.25
CA LEU A 135 -2.00 18.55 -2.54
C LEU A 135 -1.71 17.82 -1.24
N ILE A 136 -0.47 17.39 -1.06
CA ILE A 136 0.02 16.68 0.12
C ILE A 136 0.89 17.63 0.94
N HIS A 137 0.53 17.84 2.20
CA HIS A 137 1.30 18.65 3.13
C HIS A 137 2.31 17.76 3.87
N LEU A 138 3.58 18.17 3.86
CA LEU A 138 4.66 17.46 4.53
C LEU A 138 4.98 18.09 5.89
N HIS A 139 5.58 17.33 6.77
CA HIS A 139 6.05 17.85 8.05
C HIS A 139 7.24 18.81 7.84
N THR A 140 7.24 19.91 8.60
CA THR A 140 8.39 20.83 8.62
C THR A 140 9.53 20.20 9.39
N LEU A 141 10.65 19.94 8.72
CA LEU A 141 11.87 19.47 9.37
C LEU A 141 12.53 20.61 10.16
N THR A 142 12.77 20.40 11.44
CA THR A 142 13.46 21.36 12.30
C THR A 142 14.97 21.19 12.24
N ASP A 143 15.44 19.98 11.93
CA ASP A 143 16.85 19.67 11.69
C ASP A 143 17.00 18.68 10.53
N ALA A 144 17.19 19.19 9.33
CA ALA A 144 17.37 18.39 8.12
C ALA A 144 18.61 17.46 8.12
N LYS A 145 19.46 17.49 9.16
CA LYS A 145 20.60 16.57 9.28
C LYS A 145 20.24 15.28 10.01
N THR A 146 19.20 15.32 10.83
CA THR A 146 18.83 14.22 11.72
C THR A 146 17.40 13.76 11.49
N GLN A 147 16.61 14.50 10.71
CA GLN A 147 15.22 14.23 10.42
C GLN A 147 15.00 14.04 8.93
N THR A 148 14.03 13.23 8.58
CA THR A 148 13.52 13.06 7.22
C THR A 148 12.00 12.85 7.27
N ASN A 149 11.31 13.25 6.23
CA ASN A 149 9.87 12.99 6.06
C ASN A 149 9.59 11.61 5.48
N PHE A 150 10.57 11.00 4.83
CA PHE A 150 10.32 9.79 4.03
C PHE A 150 11.19 8.63 4.46
N GLU A 151 10.58 7.45 4.51
CA GLU A 151 11.29 6.18 4.59
C GLU A 151 11.85 5.78 3.24
N ASN A 152 13.07 5.23 3.27
CA ASN A 152 13.75 4.68 2.09
C ASN A 152 13.58 3.16 2.06
N CYS A 153 12.49 2.69 1.45
CA CYS A 153 12.10 1.27 1.48
C CYS A 153 12.89 0.43 0.46
N VAL A 154 13.77 -0.42 0.95
CA VAL A 154 14.69 -1.24 0.16
C VAL A 154 14.51 -2.75 0.34
N ALA A 155 13.28 -3.21 0.46
CA ALA A 155 12.92 -4.63 0.59
C ALA A 155 13.45 -5.31 1.87
N ASP A 156 13.14 -4.72 2.99
CA ASP A 156 13.42 -5.27 4.31
C ASP A 156 12.33 -6.26 4.78
N VAL A 157 11.08 -5.98 4.48
CA VAL A 157 9.90 -6.83 4.76
C VAL A 157 9.23 -7.26 3.47
N ASN A 158 8.79 -6.28 2.69
CA ASN A 158 8.08 -6.47 1.43
C ASN A 158 9.08 -6.57 0.28
N ILE A 159 9.01 -7.66 -0.49
CA ILE A 159 9.78 -7.85 -1.71
C ILE A 159 8.81 -7.78 -2.90
N PRO A 160 9.05 -6.91 -3.88
CA PRO A 160 10.29 -6.19 -4.22
C PRO A 160 10.49 -4.88 -3.47
N LEU A 161 11.71 -4.37 -3.60
CA LEU A 161 12.08 -3.02 -3.21
C LEU A 161 11.44 -1.97 -4.11
N GLY A 162 11.46 -0.72 -3.66
CA GLY A 162 11.31 0.38 -4.60
C GLY A 162 10.21 1.37 -4.27
N GLU A 163 10.25 1.98 -3.09
CA GLU A 163 9.41 3.13 -2.77
C GLU A 163 10.08 4.04 -1.75
N VAL A 164 9.60 5.27 -1.74
CA VAL A 164 9.75 6.22 -0.65
C VAL A 164 8.36 6.59 -0.16
N PHE A 165 8.11 6.55 1.14
CA PHE A 165 6.79 6.79 1.71
C PHE A 165 6.81 7.65 2.96
N THR A 166 5.70 8.30 3.25
CA THR A 166 5.50 9.15 4.41
C THR A 166 4.04 9.11 4.86
N SER A 167 3.78 9.43 6.12
CA SER A 167 2.45 9.83 6.59
C SER A 167 2.34 11.35 6.43
N PRO A 168 1.37 11.86 5.66
CA PRO A 168 1.25 13.29 5.43
C PRO A 168 0.71 14.04 6.66
N VAL A 169 0.98 15.33 6.75
CA VAL A 169 0.27 16.22 7.66
C VAL A 169 -1.17 16.35 7.16
N LEU A 170 -2.14 15.93 7.96
CA LEU A 170 -3.55 15.91 7.55
C LEU A 170 -4.06 17.33 7.28
N ALA A 171 -3.74 18.28 8.16
CA ALA A 171 -4.13 19.68 7.98
C ALA A 171 -3.47 20.27 6.72
N GLY A 172 -4.28 20.67 5.75
CA GLY A 172 -3.83 21.20 4.47
C GLY A 172 -3.68 20.16 3.36
N THR A 173 -3.63 18.87 3.67
CA THR A 173 -3.71 17.80 2.66
C THR A 173 -5.13 17.70 2.14
N GLY A 174 -5.32 17.75 0.82
CA GLY A 174 -6.66 17.70 0.22
C GLY A 174 -6.65 17.67 -1.29
N GLY A 175 -7.85 17.54 -1.85
CA GLY A 175 -8.07 17.42 -3.27
C GLY A 175 -8.71 16.08 -3.65
N MET A 176 -8.59 15.67 -4.91
CA MET A 176 -9.24 14.48 -5.43
C MET A 176 -8.20 13.45 -5.90
N LEU A 177 -8.34 12.22 -5.44
CA LEU A 177 -7.67 11.05 -5.99
C LEU A 177 -8.62 10.33 -6.95
N HIS A 178 -8.18 10.09 -8.18
CA HIS A 178 -8.89 9.28 -9.16
C HIS A 178 -8.05 8.07 -9.55
N VAL A 179 -8.64 6.89 -9.40
CA VAL A 179 -8.02 5.61 -9.78
C VAL A 179 -8.93 4.91 -10.77
N SER A 180 -8.50 4.81 -12.03
CA SER A 180 -9.31 4.22 -13.10
C SER A 180 -9.69 2.76 -12.85
N LYS A 181 -8.78 1.98 -12.26
CA LYS A 181 -9.04 0.60 -11.85
C LYS A 181 -8.07 0.18 -10.75
N VAL A 182 -8.62 -0.41 -9.69
CA VAL A 182 -7.82 -1.00 -8.61
C VAL A 182 -8.53 -2.23 -8.04
N TYR A 183 -7.74 -3.16 -7.49
CA TYR A 183 -8.24 -4.33 -6.77
C TYR A 183 -7.84 -4.20 -5.30
N LEU A 184 -8.84 -4.15 -4.43
CA LEU A 184 -8.66 -4.07 -2.98
C LEU A 184 -9.35 -5.26 -2.35
N ASN A 185 -8.61 -6.07 -1.58
CA ASN A 185 -9.13 -7.28 -0.94
C ASN A 185 -9.85 -8.24 -1.93
N GLY A 186 -9.33 -8.36 -3.15
CA GLY A 186 -9.92 -9.19 -4.21
C GLY A 186 -11.13 -8.58 -4.90
N LEU A 187 -11.58 -7.38 -4.52
CA LEU A 187 -12.69 -6.67 -5.14
C LEU A 187 -12.19 -5.62 -6.13
N GLN A 188 -12.83 -5.55 -7.28
CA GLN A 188 -12.53 -4.53 -8.30
C GLN A 188 -13.27 -3.24 -8.02
N PHE A 189 -12.55 -2.11 -8.12
CA PHE A 189 -13.12 -0.78 -8.18
C PHE A 189 -12.80 -0.13 -9.51
N CYS A 190 -13.81 0.43 -10.17
CA CYS A 190 -13.71 1.13 -11.44
C CYS A 190 -13.98 2.62 -11.23
N ASP A 191 -13.12 3.47 -11.81
CA ASP A 191 -13.21 4.94 -11.70
C ASP A 191 -13.44 5.41 -10.25
N LEU A 192 -12.68 4.81 -9.33
CA LEU A 192 -12.76 5.16 -7.92
C LEU A 192 -12.25 6.60 -7.73
N LYS A 193 -13.09 7.45 -7.16
CA LYS A 193 -12.73 8.80 -6.77
C LYS A 193 -12.91 8.96 -5.26
N LEU A 194 -11.89 9.49 -4.62
CA LEU A 194 -11.91 9.88 -3.21
C LEU A 194 -11.56 11.36 -3.10
N VAL A 195 -12.41 12.12 -2.44
CA VAL A 195 -12.18 13.55 -2.18
C VAL A 195 -11.73 13.72 -0.75
N PHE A 196 -10.60 14.42 -0.59
CA PHE A 196 -10.01 14.70 0.72
C PHE A 196 -10.14 16.17 1.09
N ASP A 197 -10.44 16.42 2.36
CA ASP A 197 -10.30 17.72 3.01
C ASP A 197 -9.65 17.52 4.38
N CYS A 198 -8.62 18.33 4.65
CA CYS A 198 -7.79 18.16 5.85
C CYS A 198 -7.36 16.70 6.05
N GLY A 199 -6.93 16.07 4.96
CA GLY A 199 -6.47 14.67 4.95
C GLY A 199 -7.53 13.61 5.22
N GLN A 200 -8.81 13.98 5.34
CA GLN A 200 -9.92 13.08 5.59
C GLN A 200 -10.74 12.86 4.32
N VAL A 201 -11.18 11.63 4.06
CA VAL A 201 -12.13 11.35 2.99
C VAL A 201 -13.48 11.99 3.36
N ILE A 202 -13.95 12.91 2.50
CA ILE A 202 -15.21 13.63 2.70
C ILE A 202 -16.26 13.29 1.66
N ASP A 203 -15.85 12.81 0.49
CA ASP A 203 -16.74 12.34 -0.57
C ASP A 203 -16.07 11.25 -1.40
N TYR A 204 -16.88 10.43 -2.06
CA TYR A 204 -16.40 9.28 -2.82
C TYR A 204 -17.41 8.83 -3.86
N SER A 205 -16.91 8.23 -4.96
CA SER A 205 -17.71 7.61 -6.01
C SER A 205 -16.93 6.52 -6.73
N CYS A 206 -17.64 5.63 -7.40
CA CYS A 206 -17.08 4.67 -8.36
C CYS A 206 -18.12 4.36 -9.46
N SER A 207 -17.73 3.57 -10.45
CA SER A 207 -18.59 3.19 -11.59
C SER A 207 -18.79 1.68 -11.71
N ASN A 208 -18.85 0.97 -10.60
CA ASN A 208 -19.05 -0.48 -10.58
C ASN A 208 -20.49 -0.91 -10.89
N PHE A 209 -21.48 -0.10 -10.51
CA PHE A 209 -22.91 -0.38 -10.59
C PHE A 209 -23.65 0.73 -11.32
N GLU A 210 -24.91 0.47 -11.69
CA GLU A 210 -25.72 1.41 -12.45
C GLU A 210 -26.21 2.61 -11.62
N THR A 211 -26.39 2.43 -10.33
CA THR A 211 -26.89 3.49 -9.44
C THR A 211 -25.78 4.06 -8.55
N GLU A 212 -25.91 5.35 -8.26
CA GLU A 212 -25.01 6.04 -7.34
C GLU A 212 -25.10 5.44 -5.92
N GLU A 213 -26.29 5.07 -5.47
CA GLU A 213 -26.53 4.48 -4.16
C GLU A 213 -25.75 3.16 -3.99
N GLU A 214 -25.81 2.26 -4.99
CA GLU A 214 -25.06 1.00 -4.97
C GLU A 214 -23.54 1.25 -4.99
N ASN A 215 -23.07 2.19 -5.79
CA ASN A 215 -21.65 2.57 -5.86
C ASN A 215 -21.15 3.11 -4.53
N ARG A 216 -21.88 4.03 -3.90
CA ARG A 216 -21.52 4.58 -2.60
C ARG A 216 -21.51 3.51 -1.52
N LYS A 217 -22.57 2.70 -1.46
CA LYS A 217 -22.63 1.57 -0.53
C LYS A 217 -21.46 0.60 -0.69
N TYR A 218 -21.04 0.34 -1.92
CA TYR A 218 -19.92 -0.55 -2.20
C TYR A 218 -18.60 -0.01 -1.63
N ILE A 219 -18.38 1.31 -1.70
CA ILE A 219 -17.23 1.97 -1.09
C ILE A 219 -17.34 1.98 0.44
N GLU A 220 -18.52 2.29 0.97
CA GLU A 220 -18.78 2.29 2.42
C GLU A 220 -18.51 0.92 3.05
N ASP A 221 -18.97 -0.15 2.40
CA ASP A 221 -18.82 -1.51 2.92
C ASP A 221 -17.37 -2.03 2.82
N ASN A 222 -16.59 -1.60 1.80
CA ASN A 222 -15.33 -2.28 1.44
C ASN A 222 -14.08 -1.40 1.50
N ILE A 223 -14.22 -0.09 1.64
CA ILE A 223 -13.10 0.85 1.82
C ILE A 223 -13.25 1.58 3.15
N LEU A 224 -14.42 2.18 3.39
CA LEU A 224 -14.65 2.95 4.62
C LEU A 224 -14.96 2.06 5.82
N PHE A 225 -15.43 0.82 5.61
CA PHE A 225 -15.86 -0.10 6.67
C PHE A 225 -16.80 0.58 7.68
N HIS A 226 -17.72 1.40 7.16
CA HIS A 226 -18.68 2.23 7.92
C HIS A 226 -18.03 3.26 8.87
N HIS A 227 -16.75 3.53 8.75
CA HIS A 227 -16.16 4.68 9.42
C HIS A 227 -16.70 5.97 8.78
N PRO A 228 -17.10 6.96 9.57
CA PRO A 228 -17.63 8.23 9.03
C PRO A 228 -16.56 9.02 8.27
N LYS A 229 -15.31 8.79 8.58
CA LYS A 229 -14.13 9.39 7.92
C LYS A 229 -12.94 8.44 8.04
N LEU A 230 -12.13 8.39 6.99
CA LEU A 230 -10.81 7.78 7.02
C LEU A 230 -9.76 8.82 6.63
N ALA A 231 -8.66 8.83 7.37
CA ALA A 231 -7.53 9.68 7.07
C ALA A 231 -6.69 9.11 5.91
N MET A 232 -5.95 9.96 5.23
CA MET A 232 -4.84 9.55 4.39
C MET A 232 -3.69 9.14 5.31
N GLY A 233 -3.46 7.84 5.46
CA GLY A 233 -2.42 7.28 6.32
C GLY A 233 -1.06 7.29 5.65
N GLU A 234 -1.02 7.21 4.32
CA GLU A 234 0.24 7.15 3.58
C GLU A 234 0.16 7.89 2.25
N PHE A 235 1.25 8.55 1.92
CA PHE A 235 1.62 8.97 0.58
C PHE A 235 2.98 8.37 0.23
N ALA A 236 3.05 7.69 -0.91
CA ALA A 236 4.26 7.03 -1.36
C ALA A 236 4.53 7.23 -2.85
N ILE A 237 5.79 7.07 -3.24
CA ILE A 237 6.23 7.09 -4.63
C ILE A 237 6.99 5.80 -4.93
N GLY A 238 6.36 4.91 -5.70
CA GLY A 238 7.00 3.72 -6.22
C GLY A 238 8.08 4.07 -7.24
N THR A 239 9.24 3.45 -7.11
CA THR A 239 10.43 3.72 -7.92
C THR A 239 10.88 2.53 -8.76
N ASN A 240 10.18 1.39 -8.66
CA ASN A 240 10.52 0.16 -9.36
C ASN A 240 10.09 0.21 -10.84
N THR A 241 10.87 0.92 -11.64
CA THR A 241 10.61 1.04 -13.09
C THR A 241 10.68 -0.29 -13.83
N THR A 242 11.38 -1.30 -13.29
CA THR A 242 11.44 -2.65 -13.87
C THR A 242 10.07 -3.33 -13.75
N ALA A 243 9.40 -3.20 -12.60
CA ALA A 243 8.04 -3.70 -12.40
C ALA A 243 7.07 -2.99 -13.34
N TYR A 244 7.14 -1.67 -13.44
CA TYR A 244 6.31 -0.89 -14.36
C TYR A 244 6.44 -1.35 -15.81
N VAL A 245 7.68 -1.49 -16.31
CA VAL A 245 7.95 -1.92 -17.68
C VAL A 245 7.43 -3.34 -17.93
N ALA A 246 7.62 -4.26 -16.99
CA ALA A 246 7.10 -5.62 -17.11
C ALA A 246 5.56 -5.64 -17.13
N ALA A 247 4.92 -4.87 -16.27
CA ALA A 247 3.47 -4.73 -16.20
C ALA A 247 2.87 -4.26 -17.55
N GLN A 248 3.49 -3.25 -18.15
CA GLN A 248 3.07 -2.74 -19.45
C GLN A 248 3.34 -3.72 -20.59
N LYS A 249 4.54 -4.31 -20.63
CA LYS A 249 4.97 -5.23 -21.70
C LYS A 249 4.06 -6.44 -21.83
N TYR A 250 3.65 -7.02 -20.71
CA TYR A 250 2.83 -8.24 -20.66
C TYR A 250 1.35 -7.94 -20.42
N ASN A 251 0.96 -6.67 -20.30
CA ASN A 251 -0.41 -6.25 -19.99
C ASN A 251 -0.99 -6.96 -18.76
N ILE A 252 -0.21 -6.97 -17.68
CA ILE A 252 -0.55 -7.67 -16.42
C ILE A 252 -0.70 -6.72 -15.22
N ALA A 253 -0.76 -5.41 -15.45
CA ALA A 253 -0.86 -4.44 -14.36
C ALA A 253 -2.05 -4.71 -13.42
N ASP A 254 -3.18 -5.14 -13.97
CA ASP A 254 -4.40 -5.48 -13.24
C ASP A 254 -4.36 -6.86 -12.53
N LYS A 255 -3.31 -7.64 -12.77
CA LYS A 255 -3.09 -8.96 -12.16
C LYS A 255 -2.01 -8.94 -11.09
N LEU A 256 -1.25 -7.85 -10.98
CA LEU A 256 -0.19 -7.74 -9.98
C LEU A 256 -0.78 -7.59 -8.57
N PRO A 257 -0.19 -8.25 -7.57
CA PRO A 257 -0.57 -8.00 -6.19
C PRO A 257 -0.17 -6.59 -5.76
N ILE A 258 -0.83 -6.07 -4.75
CA ILE A 258 -0.54 -4.75 -4.15
C ILE A 258 0.96 -4.61 -3.89
N LEU A 259 1.57 -5.63 -3.30
CA LEU A 259 2.99 -5.73 -2.99
C LEU A 259 3.94 -5.31 -4.14
N ILE A 260 3.55 -5.55 -5.40
CA ILE A 260 4.33 -5.17 -6.58
C ILE A 260 3.75 -3.89 -7.21
N ALA A 261 2.43 -3.78 -7.24
CA ALA A 261 1.73 -2.67 -7.88
C ALA A 261 2.10 -1.31 -7.24
N GLU A 262 2.16 -1.25 -5.92
CA GLU A 262 2.55 -0.06 -5.16
C GLU A 262 3.95 0.44 -5.50
N LYS A 263 4.87 -0.46 -5.87
CA LYS A 263 6.26 -0.09 -6.22
C LYS A 263 6.40 0.60 -7.60
N MET A 264 5.32 0.71 -8.39
CA MET A 264 5.40 1.19 -9.77
C MET A 264 5.17 2.70 -9.94
N GLY A 265 4.65 3.39 -8.95
CA GLY A 265 4.33 4.82 -9.06
C GLY A 265 3.73 5.41 -7.79
N PRO A 266 3.17 6.63 -7.86
CA PRO A 266 2.48 7.23 -6.72
C PRO A 266 1.31 6.35 -6.25
N HIS A 267 1.22 6.17 -4.93
CA HIS A 267 0.13 5.45 -4.30
C HIS A 267 -0.18 6.02 -2.91
N PHE A 268 -1.33 5.62 -2.37
CA PHE A 268 -1.87 6.18 -1.14
C PHE A 268 -2.54 5.07 -0.33
N ALA A 269 -2.41 5.12 0.99
CA ALA A 269 -3.24 4.33 1.89
C ALA A 269 -4.24 5.23 2.61
N VAL A 270 -5.48 4.73 2.76
CA VAL A 270 -6.50 5.36 3.58
C VAL A 270 -6.75 4.52 4.83
N GLY A 271 -6.90 5.17 5.97
CA GLY A 271 -7.06 4.53 7.26
C GLY A 271 -5.77 4.58 8.07
N ASP A 272 -5.22 3.43 8.39
CA ASP A 272 -4.01 3.34 9.20
C ASP A 272 -2.75 3.70 8.41
N THR A 273 -1.68 4.00 9.12
CA THR A 273 -0.37 4.33 8.55
C THR A 273 0.59 3.16 8.66
N CYS A 274 1.58 3.11 7.76
CA CYS A 274 2.67 2.15 7.83
C CYS A 274 3.69 2.46 8.93
N TYR A 275 3.66 3.64 9.51
CA TYR A 275 4.52 3.99 10.64
C TYR A 275 4.15 3.19 11.88
N SER A 276 5.12 2.54 12.49
CA SER A 276 4.96 2.09 13.86
C SER A 276 5.07 3.31 14.79
N TRP A 277 4.38 3.25 15.90
CA TRP A 277 4.40 4.34 16.86
C TRP A 277 5.81 4.66 17.39
N SER A 278 6.75 3.74 17.29
CA SER A 278 8.16 3.93 17.65
C SER A 278 8.93 4.80 16.65
N GLU A 279 8.39 4.98 15.45
CA GLU A 279 8.97 5.85 14.42
C GLU A 279 8.51 7.30 14.60
N ASP A 280 7.37 7.52 15.25
CA ASP A 280 6.83 8.85 15.57
C ASP A 280 7.49 9.48 16.81
N THR A 281 8.32 8.75 17.50
CA THR A 281 9.07 9.28 18.65
C THR A 281 10.44 9.77 18.18
N PRO A 282 10.75 11.05 18.37
CA PRO A 282 12.06 11.62 18.04
C PRO A 282 13.19 10.99 18.83
#